data_b9b2ded4bfd16008c3896918d4798d40
#
_entry.id   b9b2ded4bfd16008c3896918d4798d40
#
_cell.length_a   1.000
_cell.length_b   1.000
_cell.length_c   1.000
_cell.angle_alpha   90.00
_cell.angle_beta   90.00
_cell.angle_gamma   90.00
#
_symmetry.space_group_name_H-M   'P 1'
#
loop_
_entity.id
_entity.type
_entity.pdbx_description
1 polymer ?
#
loop_
_entity_poly.entity_id
_entity_poly.type
_entity_poly.pdbx_seq_one_letter_code
_entity_poly.pdbx_strand_id
1 'polypeptide(L)' 'IRVLVGFVVEKDGTFTDIRVIRDGGYPDAGKEAIRVLKRMPNWKPAVHNGRSVRSQFALPIVVKVQ' A
#
# COMPACT_ATOMS: atom_id res chain seq x y z
N ILE A 1 3.82 -11.74 10.96
CA ILE A 1 2.43 -11.32 10.73
C ILE A 1 2.32 -10.69 9.37
N ARG A 2 1.33 -11.10 8.62
CA ARG A 2 1.01 -10.49 7.34
C ARG A 2 -0.09 -9.47 7.51
N VAL A 3 0.19 -8.25 7.07
CA VAL A 3 -0.80 -7.18 7.02
C VAL A 3 -1.13 -6.91 5.56
N LEU A 4 -2.40 -6.97 5.22
CA LEU A 4 -2.84 -6.65 3.87
C LEU A 4 -3.25 -5.18 3.83
N VAL A 5 -2.53 -4.39 3.05
CA VAL A 5 -2.77 -2.95 2.92
C VAL A 5 -3.28 -2.65 1.52
N GLY A 6 -4.41 -1.97 1.46
CA GLY A 6 -4.95 -1.46 0.21
C GLY A 6 -4.53 -0.02 0.00
N PHE A 7 -4.26 0.35 -1.23
CA PHE A 7 -3.89 1.72 -1.57
C PHE A 7 -4.18 1.99 -3.05
N VAL A 8 -4.13 3.25 -3.40
CA VAL A 8 -4.28 3.70 -4.78
C VAL A 8 -2.97 4.30 -5.23
N VAL A 9 -2.51 3.93 -6.41
CA VAL A 9 -1.39 4.60 -7.08
C VAL A 9 -1.99 5.59 -8.07
N GLU A 10 -1.73 6.87 -7.84
CA GLU A 10 -2.22 7.95 -8.69
C GLU A 10 -1.41 8.03 -9.99
N LYS A 11 -1.87 8.84 -10.92
CA LYS A 11 -1.21 9.01 -12.24
C LYS A 11 0.23 9.49 -12.12
N ASP A 12 0.56 10.20 -11.06
CA ASP A 12 1.92 10.71 -10.80
C ASP A 12 2.79 9.74 -9.98
N GLY A 13 2.27 8.55 -9.65
CA GLY A 13 2.97 7.55 -8.86
C GLY A 13 2.85 7.71 -7.36
N THR A 14 2.13 8.69 -6.87
CA THR A 14 1.92 8.87 -5.43
C THR A 14 0.88 7.88 -4.91
N PHE A 15 0.99 7.54 -3.62
CA PHE A 15 0.03 6.67 -2.96
C PHE A 15 -1.05 7.51 -2.28
N THR A 16 -2.30 7.11 -2.47
CA THR A 16 -3.44 7.73 -1.80
C THR A 16 -4.39 6.64 -1.30
N ASP A 17 -5.35 7.03 -0.47
CA ASP A 17 -6.39 6.14 0.03
C ASP A 17 -5.80 4.87 0.66
N ILE A 18 -4.73 5.05 1.43
CA ILE A 18 -4.03 3.96 2.11
C ILE A 18 -4.89 3.47 3.28
N ARG A 19 -5.17 2.17 3.29
CA ARG A 19 -5.97 1.56 4.34
C ARG A 19 -5.51 0.16 4.66
N VAL A 20 -5.72 -0.28 5.89
CA VAL A 20 -5.47 -1.66 6.30
C VAL A 20 -6.72 -2.47 5.99
N ILE A 21 -6.57 -3.49 5.15
CA ILE A 21 -7.65 -4.41 4.81
C ILE A 21 -7.70 -5.53 5.85
N ARG A 22 -6.54 -6.03 6.26
CA ARG A 22 -6.43 -7.11 7.24
C ARG A 22 -5.11 -6.93 8.01
N ASP A 23 -5.20 -6.93 9.34
CA ASP A 23 -4.03 -6.73 10.21
C ASP A 23 -3.59 -8.00 10.94
N GLY A 24 -4.23 -9.13 10.67
CA GLY A 24 -3.92 -10.40 11.34
C GLY A 24 -4.29 -10.42 12.82
N GLY A 25 -5.15 -9.49 13.27
CA GLY A 25 -5.53 -9.38 14.67
C GLY A 25 -4.62 -8.48 15.50
N TYR A 26 -3.67 -7.79 14.87
CA TYR A 26 -2.70 -6.93 15.53
C TYR A 26 -2.79 -5.49 14.99
N PRO A 27 -3.60 -4.62 15.63
CA PRO A 27 -3.79 -3.25 15.12
C PRO A 27 -2.49 -2.45 15.00
N ASP A 28 -1.54 -2.66 15.91
CA ASP A 28 -0.26 -1.97 15.85
C ASP A 28 0.57 -2.39 14.62
N ALA A 29 0.42 -3.65 14.19
CA ALA A 29 1.06 -4.12 12.96
C ALA A 29 0.50 -3.41 11.73
N GLY A 30 -0.80 -3.12 11.71
CA GLY A 30 -1.42 -2.34 10.64
C GLY A 30 -0.84 -0.94 10.54
N LYS A 31 -0.68 -0.26 11.66
CA LYS A 31 -0.05 1.07 11.70
C LYS A 31 1.38 1.04 11.19
N GLU A 32 2.16 0.03 11.59
CA GLU A 32 3.54 -0.12 11.15
C GLU A 32 3.62 -0.40 9.65
N ALA A 33 2.71 -1.19 9.12
CA ALA A 33 2.66 -1.48 7.69
C ALA A 33 2.40 -0.21 6.86
N ILE A 34 1.49 0.64 7.32
CA ILE A 34 1.21 1.93 6.66
C ILE A 34 2.45 2.82 6.72
N ARG A 35 3.14 2.85 7.83
CA ARG A 35 4.36 3.64 7.99
C ARG A 35 5.44 3.19 7.02
N VAL A 36 5.63 1.88 6.88
CA VAL A 36 6.58 1.31 5.92
C VAL A 36 6.20 1.70 4.49
N LEU A 37 4.92 1.59 4.14
CA LEU A 37 4.44 1.95 2.81
C LEU A 37 4.70 3.42 2.49
N LYS A 38 4.50 4.31 3.45
CA LYS A 38 4.72 5.75 3.26
C LYS A 38 6.20 6.11 3.04
N ARG A 39 7.12 5.25 3.47
CA ARG A 39 8.57 5.44 3.26
C ARG A 39 9.05 4.92 1.91
N MET A 40 8.23 4.13 1.23
CA MET A 40 8.60 3.59 -0.07
C MET A 40 8.63 4.70 -1.12
N PRO A 41 9.55 4.60 -2.11
CA PRO A 41 9.52 5.54 -3.22
C PRO A 41 8.23 5.40 -4.03
N ASN A 42 7.89 6.44 -4.79
CA ASN A 42 6.72 6.39 -5.65
C ASN A 42 6.79 5.20 -6.60
N TRP A 43 5.65 4.55 -6.80
CA TRP A 43 5.55 3.46 -7.76
C TRP A 43 5.33 4.03 -9.16
N LYS A 44 5.66 3.22 -10.17
CA LYS A 44 5.27 3.54 -11.53
C LYS A 44 3.76 3.41 -11.64
N PRO A 45 3.05 4.45 -12.14
CA PRO A 45 1.63 4.34 -12.39
C PRO A 45 1.34 3.25 -13.41
N ALA A 46 0.16 2.63 -13.31
CA ALA A 46 -0.28 1.72 -14.35
C ALA A 46 -0.49 2.49 -15.66
N VAL A 47 -0.22 1.85 -16.78
CA VAL A 47 -0.37 2.44 -18.11
C VAL A 47 -1.44 1.69 -18.88
N HIS A 48 -2.37 2.42 -19.45
CA HIS A 48 -3.43 1.88 -20.31
C HIS A 48 -3.51 2.73 -21.57
N ASN A 49 -3.34 2.09 -22.74
CA ASN A 49 -3.32 2.78 -24.04
C ASN A 49 -2.32 3.95 -24.09
N GLY A 50 -1.11 3.73 -23.52
CA GLY A 50 -0.05 4.74 -23.52
C GLY A 50 -0.24 5.88 -22.53
N ARG A 51 -1.26 5.80 -21.66
CA ARG A 51 -1.54 6.84 -20.65
C ARG A 51 -1.43 6.28 -19.25
N SER A 52 -0.83 7.06 -18.35
CA SER A 52 -0.83 6.73 -16.93
C SER A 52 -2.25 6.79 -16.38
N VAL A 53 -2.64 5.78 -15.61
CA VAL A 53 -3.97 5.68 -15.02
C VAL A 53 -3.86 5.43 -13.53
N ARG A 54 -4.86 5.88 -12.80
CA ARG A 54 -5.04 5.60 -11.39
C ARG A 54 -5.41 4.13 -11.22
N SER A 55 -4.77 3.43 -10.27
CA SER A 55 -5.02 2.01 -10.06
C SER A 55 -5.04 1.65 -8.59
N GLN A 56 -5.92 0.71 -8.22
CA GLN A 56 -5.97 0.17 -6.86
C GLN A 56 -5.10 -1.07 -6.77
N PHE A 57 -4.43 -1.19 -5.63
CA PHE A 57 -3.61 -2.36 -5.32
C PHE A 57 -3.83 -2.79 -3.88
N ALA A 58 -3.53 -4.06 -3.61
CA ALA A 58 -3.42 -4.59 -2.26
C ALA A 58 -2.07 -5.29 -2.15
N LEU A 59 -1.31 -4.98 -1.10
CA LEU A 59 0.03 -5.50 -0.90
C LEU A 59 0.12 -6.16 0.47
N PRO A 60 0.55 -7.44 0.53
CA PRO A 60 0.85 -8.04 1.81
C PRO A 60 2.20 -7.52 2.33
N ILE A 61 2.20 -7.04 3.56
CA ILE A 61 3.40 -6.56 4.23
C ILE A 61 3.67 -7.46 5.43
N VAL A 62 4.89 -7.99 5.51
CA VAL A 62 5.29 -8.81 6.65
C VAL A 62 5.83 -7.88 7.74
N VAL A 63 5.20 -7.94 8.90
CA VAL A 63 5.60 -7.16 10.07
C VAL A 63 6.13 -8.12 11.13
N LYS A 64 7.30 -7.82 11.66
CA LYS A 64 7.84 -8.57 12.79
C LYS A 64 7.25 -8.01 14.07
N VAL A 65 6.64 -8.89 14.85
CA VAL A 65 6.13 -8.56 16.17
C VAL A 65 7.12 -9.10 17.19
N GLN A 66 7.56 -8.23 18.06
CA GLN A 66 8.45 -8.61 19.16
C GLN A 66 7.66 -8.85 20.43
#